data_4c160af16d16420e48f3a4cfe9324106
#
_entry.id   4c160af16d16420e48f3a4cfe9324106
#
_cell.length_a   1.000
_cell.length_b   1.000
_cell.length_c   1.000
_cell.angle_alpha   90.00
_cell.angle_beta   90.00
_cell.angle_gamma   90.00
#
_symmetry.space_group_name_H-M   'P 1'
#
loop_
_entity.id
_entity.type
_entity.pdbx_description
1 polymer ?
#
loop_
_entity_poly.entity_id
_entity_poly.type
_entity_poly.pdbx_seq_one_letter_code
_entity_poly.pdbx_strand_id
1 'polypeptide(L)'
;MHTLANGAISAKAKAMYGKRLKKSDYDELVRKRSISEITSYLKNETVYGEALKDIQEMSVHRGQLEEVLKRHLFMKMMKLIRFAGKKSQSFYELHLHQVEIDRILSCVRALNTGQFMESIADMPLFLDRYTKVNFIKLAQAKSYDDLLDAVKKSMFYKILLDFRVDKGEVIPYTKLEVALQKAYYHHVFEVVEKNFKGKTKEGILHIYKTNVELSNITKIYRYKKFFQAEPQEIKESLLDVRSRLSSSMFTQLVNATSAEEMLKLLEKSSYQLYVDEQDFVFIEYYSEQIKYHLARRYMSFSSAAPLVFCAYYFLSQLEIENLFNIIEGVRYHVASEEIERMLIY
;
A
#
# COMPACT_ATOMS: atom_id res chain seq x y z
N MET A 1 31.10 6.72 8.97
CA MET A 1 29.98 5.92 9.47
C MET A 1 28.72 5.95 8.60
N HIS A 2 28.30 7.09 7.98
CA HIS A 2 27.13 7.15 7.10
C HIS A 2 27.20 6.24 5.85
N THR A 3 28.35 6.09 5.25
CA THR A 3 28.58 5.23 4.06
C THR A 3 28.41 3.74 4.35
N LEU A 4 28.88 3.26 5.49
CA LEU A 4 28.77 1.84 5.89
C LEU A 4 27.31 1.45 6.21
N ALA A 5 26.58 2.28 6.95
CA ALA A 5 25.18 2.03 7.27
C ALA A 5 24.30 1.99 6.01
N ASN A 6 24.50 2.93 5.08
CA ASN A 6 23.78 2.96 3.81
C ASN A 6 24.13 1.75 2.93
N GLY A 7 25.40 1.33 2.89
CA GLY A 7 25.82 0.12 2.18
C GLY A 7 25.13 -1.13 2.71
N ALA A 8 24.99 -1.26 4.03
CA ALA A 8 24.31 -2.38 4.68
C ALA A 8 22.80 -2.47 4.33
N ILE A 9 22.10 -1.34 4.32
CA ILE A 9 20.67 -1.30 3.93
C ILE A 9 20.50 -1.77 2.48
N SER A 10 21.29 -1.21 1.55
CA SER A 10 21.21 -1.56 0.13
C SER A 10 21.53 -3.02 -0.12
N ALA A 11 22.64 -3.53 0.43
CA ALA A 11 23.05 -4.92 0.28
C ALA A 11 22.00 -5.89 0.86
N LYS A 12 21.48 -5.59 2.06
CA LYS A 12 20.48 -6.43 2.71
C LYS A 12 19.15 -6.42 1.97
N ALA A 13 18.67 -5.26 1.52
CA ALA A 13 17.44 -5.15 0.74
C ALA A 13 17.55 -5.94 -0.57
N LYS A 14 18.67 -5.83 -1.30
CA LYS A 14 18.92 -6.60 -2.52
C LYS A 14 18.98 -8.11 -2.26
N ALA A 15 19.63 -8.53 -1.17
CA ALA A 15 19.68 -9.94 -0.77
C ALA A 15 18.29 -10.49 -0.41
N MET A 16 17.46 -9.69 0.30
CA MET A 16 16.09 -10.06 0.63
C MET A 16 15.21 -10.12 -0.63
N TYR A 17 15.38 -9.19 -1.55
CA TYR A 17 14.67 -9.19 -2.84
C TYR A 17 15.05 -10.40 -3.70
N GLY A 18 16.29 -10.85 -3.66
CA GLY A 18 16.75 -12.07 -4.34
C GLY A 18 16.02 -13.34 -3.90
N LYS A 19 15.43 -13.33 -2.69
CA LYS A 19 14.67 -14.44 -2.10
C LYS A 19 13.15 -14.30 -2.30
N ARG A 20 12.67 -13.32 -3.10
CA ARG A 20 11.24 -13.14 -3.39
C ARG A 20 10.64 -14.36 -4.09
N LEU A 21 9.33 -14.44 -4.13
CA LEU A 21 8.62 -15.42 -4.95
C LEU A 21 9.03 -15.29 -6.42
N LYS A 22 9.18 -16.42 -7.09
CA LYS A 22 9.51 -16.53 -8.50
C LYS A 22 8.24 -16.87 -9.29
N LYS A 23 8.34 -16.79 -10.61
CA LYS A 23 7.23 -17.18 -11.50
C LYS A 23 6.75 -18.60 -11.19
N SER A 24 7.66 -19.55 -10.96
CA SER A 24 7.32 -20.93 -10.59
C SER A 24 6.48 -21.03 -9.32
N ASP A 25 6.72 -20.16 -8.34
CA ASP A 25 5.94 -20.16 -7.10
C ASP A 25 4.52 -19.65 -7.35
N TYR A 26 4.37 -18.62 -8.19
CA TYR A 26 3.05 -18.12 -8.60
C TYR A 26 2.28 -19.16 -9.42
N ASP A 27 2.93 -19.84 -10.39
CA ASP A 27 2.35 -20.89 -11.20
C ASP A 27 1.82 -22.07 -10.34
N GLU A 28 2.49 -22.38 -9.23
CA GLU A 28 2.04 -23.36 -8.27
C GLU A 28 0.91 -22.85 -7.38
N LEU A 29 0.99 -21.61 -6.90
CA LEU A 29 0.00 -21.01 -5.99
C LEU A 29 -1.37 -20.85 -6.66
N VAL A 30 -1.44 -20.44 -7.94
CA VAL A 30 -2.72 -20.26 -8.66
C VAL A 30 -3.45 -21.58 -8.91
N ARG A 31 -2.76 -22.72 -8.84
CA ARG A 31 -3.34 -24.07 -8.99
C ARG A 31 -3.88 -24.65 -7.69
N LYS A 32 -3.64 -24.00 -6.56
CA LYS A 32 -4.15 -24.48 -5.26
C LYS A 32 -5.67 -24.34 -5.20
N ARG A 33 -6.32 -25.21 -4.45
CA ARG A 33 -7.78 -25.32 -4.39
C ARG A 33 -8.37 -24.77 -3.08
N SER A 34 -7.50 -24.44 -2.13
CA SER A 34 -7.93 -23.95 -0.81
C SER A 34 -6.88 -23.04 -0.17
N ILE A 35 -7.32 -22.23 0.79
CA ILE A 35 -6.43 -21.39 1.61
C ILE A 35 -5.43 -22.25 2.37
N SER A 36 -5.85 -23.44 2.83
CA SER A 36 -4.99 -24.43 3.50
C SER A 36 -3.82 -24.85 2.60
N GLU A 37 -4.09 -25.19 1.33
CA GLU A 37 -3.05 -25.58 0.37
C GLU A 37 -2.11 -24.42 0.03
N ILE A 38 -2.64 -23.19 -0.12
CA ILE A 38 -1.82 -21.98 -0.29
C ILE A 38 -0.90 -21.80 0.91
N THR A 39 -1.44 -21.90 2.12
CA THR A 39 -0.69 -21.75 3.37
C THR A 39 0.40 -22.80 3.49
N SER A 40 0.09 -24.06 3.18
CA SER A 40 1.04 -25.16 3.21
C SER A 40 2.20 -24.92 2.24
N TYR A 41 1.90 -24.51 1.00
CA TYR A 41 2.94 -24.20 0.02
C TYR A 41 3.83 -23.03 0.48
N LEU A 42 3.22 -21.93 0.91
CA LEU A 42 3.97 -20.77 1.39
C LEU A 42 4.86 -21.10 2.59
N LYS A 43 4.37 -21.94 3.49
CA LYS A 43 5.09 -22.36 4.71
C LYS A 43 6.28 -23.29 4.41
N ASN A 44 6.11 -24.24 3.51
CA ASN A 44 7.08 -25.30 3.31
C ASN A 44 8.08 -25.03 2.17
N GLU A 45 7.66 -24.27 1.14
CA GLU A 45 8.43 -24.12 -0.09
C GLU A 45 8.96 -22.69 -0.33
N THR A 46 8.63 -21.73 0.54
CA THR A 46 8.96 -20.33 0.29
C THR A 46 9.61 -19.64 1.47
N VAL A 47 10.00 -18.36 1.27
CA VAL A 47 10.56 -17.50 2.32
C VAL A 47 9.57 -17.15 3.44
N TYR A 48 8.31 -17.49 3.30
CA TYR A 48 7.27 -17.23 4.29
C TYR A 48 7.23 -18.28 5.41
N GLY A 49 8.01 -19.36 5.32
CA GLY A 49 8.02 -20.46 6.29
C GLY A 49 8.17 -20.01 7.73
N GLU A 50 9.12 -19.13 8.03
CA GLU A 50 9.32 -18.64 9.40
C GLU A 50 8.12 -17.79 9.90
N ALA A 51 7.48 -17.04 9.01
CA ALA A 51 6.30 -16.25 9.36
C ALA A 51 5.06 -17.10 9.64
N LEU A 52 4.97 -18.25 8.97
CA LEU A 52 3.82 -19.17 9.03
C LEU A 52 4.05 -20.38 9.96
N LYS A 53 5.19 -20.47 10.65
CA LYS A 53 5.57 -21.64 11.46
C LYS A 53 4.52 -22.04 12.50
N ASP A 54 3.91 -21.05 13.15
CA ASP A 54 2.93 -21.24 14.22
C ASP A 54 1.48 -21.35 13.70
N ILE A 55 1.27 -21.24 12.38
CA ILE A 55 -0.05 -21.35 11.76
C ILE A 55 -0.42 -22.81 11.53
N GLN A 56 -1.62 -23.19 11.96
CA GLN A 56 -2.22 -24.48 11.69
C GLN A 56 -2.90 -24.43 10.31
N GLU A 57 -2.32 -25.08 9.32
CA GLU A 57 -2.72 -25.00 7.91
C GLU A 57 -4.18 -25.39 7.66
N MET A 58 -4.67 -26.42 8.38
CA MET A 58 -6.04 -26.95 8.21
C MET A 58 -7.14 -26.01 8.73
N SER A 59 -6.83 -25.12 9.66
CA SER A 59 -7.80 -24.23 10.31
C SER A 59 -7.62 -22.75 9.95
N VAL A 60 -6.63 -22.42 9.13
CA VAL A 60 -6.35 -21.05 8.74
C VAL A 60 -7.46 -20.50 7.86
N HIS A 61 -7.94 -19.32 8.20
CA HIS A 61 -8.85 -18.58 7.34
C HIS A 61 -8.14 -17.39 6.66
N ARG A 62 -8.77 -16.86 5.60
CA ARG A 62 -8.24 -15.77 4.78
C ARG A 62 -7.66 -14.62 5.61
N GLY A 63 -8.45 -14.04 6.51
CA GLY A 63 -8.04 -12.86 7.27
C GLY A 63 -6.80 -13.11 8.12
N GLN A 64 -6.66 -14.30 8.70
CA GLN A 64 -5.49 -14.68 9.46
C GLN A 64 -4.25 -14.79 8.57
N LEU A 65 -4.36 -15.41 7.41
CA LEU A 65 -3.25 -15.52 6.46
C LEU A 65 -2.79 -14.13 5.97
N GLU A 66 -3.73 -13.29 5.56
CA GLU A 66 -3.43 -11.93 5.11
C GLU A 66 -2.72 -11.10 6.20
N GLU A 67 -3.16 -11.20 7.45
CA GLU A 67 -2.53 -10.47 8.56
C GLU A 67 -1.10 -10.96 8.83
N VAL A 68 -0.85 -12.26 8.75
CA VAL A 68 0.51 -12.83 8.89
C VAL A 68 1.42 -12.34 7.76
N LEU A 69 0.92 -12.28 6.52
CA LEU A 69 1.68 -11.76 5.38
C LEU A 69 2.01 -10.28 5.53
N LYS A 70 1.06 -9.44 5.95
CA LYS A 70 1.29 -8.02 6.26
C LYS A 70 2.32 -7.85 7.37
N ARG A 71 2.19 -8.63 8.45
CA ARG A 71 3.16 -8.64 9.55
C ARG A 71 4.55 -9.03 9.07
N HIS A 72 4.66 -10.03 8.19
CA HIS A 72 5.95 -10.45 7.63
C HIS A 72 6.62 -9.31 6.86
N LEU A 73 5.88 -8.62 5.98
CA LEU A 73 6.38 -7.44 5.28
C LEU A 73 6.88 -6.37 6.25
N PHE A 74 6.07 -6.05 7.25
CA PHE A 74 6.45 -5.07 8.28
C PHE A 74 7.76 -5.47 8.97
N MET A 75 7.90 -6.72 9.40
CA MET A 75 9.12 -7.20 10.07
C MET A 75 10.34 -7.17 9.14
N LYS A 76 10.17 -7.42 7.85
CA LYS A 76 11.23 -7.24 6.84
C LYS A 76 11.70 -5.78 6.79
N MET A 77 10.78 -4.82 6.77
CA MET A 77 11.13 -3.39 6.77
C MET A 77 11.85 -3.00 8.06
N MET A 78 11.38 -3.44 9.21
CA MET A 78 12.04 -3.17 10.49
C MET A 78 13.47 -3.76 10.58
N LYS A 79 13.71 -4.91 9.95
CA LYS A 79 15.08 -5.48 9.83
C LYS A 79 16.02 -4.57 9.04
N LEU A 80 15.52 -3.83 8.04
CA LEU A 80 16.31 -2.87 7.27
C LEU A 80 16.54 -1.56 8.05
N ILE A 81 15.52 -1.06 8.73
CA ILE A 81 15.59 0.20 9.48
C ILE A 81 16.62 0.16 10.61
N ARG A 82 16.85 -1.01 11.20
CA ARG A 82 17.91 -1.17 12.24
C ARG A 82 19.30 -0.71 11.80
N PHE A 83 19.55 -0.66 10.50
CA PHE A 83 20.80 -0.17 9.93
C PHE A 83 20.75 1.32 9.59
N ALA A 84 19.61 1.99 9.75
CA ALA A 84 19.47 3.40 9.46
C ALA A 84 20.22 4.24 10.51
N GLY A 85 20.96 5.23 10.04
CA GLY A 85 21.58 6.21 10.92
C GLY A 85 20.54 7.17 11.48
N LYS A 86 20.75 7.71 12.69
CA LYS A 86 19.81 8.63 13.39
C LYS A 86 19.29 9.78 12.51
N LYS A 87 20.14 10.34 11.64
CA LYS A 87 19.77 11.46 10.76
C LYS A 87 18.79 11.08 9.65
N SER A 88 18.77 9.84 9.21
CA SER A 88 17.88 9.36 8.12
C SER A 88 16.74 8.50 8.64
N GLN A 89 16.64 8.29 9.94
CA GLN A 89 15.66 7.41 10.57
C GLN A 89 14.23 7.83 10.23
N SER A 90 13.92 9.13 10.29
CA SER A 90 12.59 9.67 9.96
C SER A 90 12.13 9.31 8.54
N PHE A 91 13.04 9.20 7.58
CA PHE A 91 12.71 8.77 6.23
C PHE A 91 12.37 7.27 6.17
N TYR A 92 13.16 6.43 6.82
CA TYR A 92 12.92 5.00 6.82
C TYR A 92 11.67 4.59 7.62
N GLU A 93 11.23 5.45 8.54
CA GLU A 93 10.02 5.24 9.34
C GLU A 93 8.73 5.70 8.64
N LEU A 94 8.81 6.37 7.48
CA LEU A 94 7.63 6.87 6.75
C LEU A 94 6.58 5.77 6.46
N HIS A 95 7.01 4.54 6.19
CA HIS A 95 6.08 3.43 5.96
C HIS A 95 5.25 3.05 7.20
N LEU A 96 5.70 3.41 8.42
CA LEU A 96 4.93 3.19 9.65
C LEU A 96 3.64 4.01 9.65
N HIS A 97 3.69 5.22 9.13
CA HIS A 97 2.51 6.10 9.05
C HIS A 97 1.43 5.53 8.12
N GLN A 98 1.81 4.78 7.09
CA GLN A 98 0.83 4.09 6.26
C GLN A 98 0.12 2.97 7.05
N VAL A 99 0.87 2.21 7.87
CA VAL A 99 0.29 1.21 8.77
C VAL A 99 -0.63 1.88 9.81
N GLU A 100 -0.23 3.02 10.36
CA GLU A 100 -1.08 3.80 11.28
C GLU A 100 -2.40 4.21 10.61
N ILE A 101 -2.37 4.73 9.38
CA ILE A 101 -3.57 5.10 8.61
C ILE A 101 -4.48 3.89 8.40
N ASP A 102 -3.93 2.76 7.97
CA ASP A 102 -4.70 1.54 7.72
C ASP A 102 -5.44 1.06 8.97
N ARG A 103 -4.80 1.15 10.15
CA ARG A 103 -5.40 0.78 11.43
C ARG A 103 -6.44 1.79 11.92
N ILE A 104 -6.18 3.08 11.74
CA ILE A 104 -7.17 4.15 12.04
C ILE A 104 -8.41 3.94 11.18
N LEU A 105 -8.26 3.73 9.88
CA LEU A 105 -9.37 3.51 8.96
C LEU A 105 -10.13 2.19 9.24
N SER A 106 -9.43 1.15 9.70
CA SER A 106 -10.09 -0.09 10.16
C SER A 106 -10.95 0.14 11.40
N CYS A 107 -10.45 0.93 12.36
CA CYS A 107 -11.23 1.34 13.54
C CYS A 107 -12.46 2.18 13.13
N VAL A 108 -12.30 3.14 12.23
CA VAL A 108 -13.41 3.96 11.72
C VAL A 108 -14.48 3.11 11.05
N ARG A 109 -14.11 2.10 10.27
CA ARG A 109 -15.07 1.14 9.70
C ARG A 109 -15.83 0.38 10.79
N ALA A 110 -15.10 -0.10 11.80
CA ALA A 110 -15.73 -0.80 12.92
C ALA A 110 -16.72 0.10 13.67
N LEU A 111 -16.38 1.36 13.91
CA LEU A 111 -17.27 2.34 14.54
C LEU A 111 -18.53 2.60 13.69
N ASN A 112 -18.38 2.73 12.36
CA ASN A 112 -19.51 2.97 11.45
C ASN A 112 -20.44 1.75 11.30
N THR A 113 -19.90 0.53 11.36
CA THR A 113 -20.68 -0.70 11.13
C THR A 113 -21.16 -1.37 12.43
N GLY A 114 -20.62 -0.96 13.58
CA GLY A 114 -20.82 -1.65 14.85
C GLY A 114 -20.17 -3.04 14.92
N GLN A 115 -19.37 -3.43 13.92
CA GLN A 115 -18.66 -4.70 13.86
C GLN A 115 -17.26 -4.51 14.45
N PHE A 116 -17.16 -4.61 15.76
CA PHE A 116 -15.89 -4.51 16.46
C PHE A 116 -15.06 -5.79 16.22
N MET A 117 -13.79 -5.63 15.94
CA MET A 117 -12.90 -6.79 15.76
C MET A 117 -12.82 -7.58 17.05
N GLU A 118 -13.21 -8.85 17.00
CA GLU A 118 -13.14 -9.76 18.17
C GLU A 118 -11.71 -10.07 18.61
N SER A 119 -10.72 -9.77 17.80
CA SER A 119 -9.34 -10.18 18.01
C SER A 119 -8.38 -9.00 18.13
N ILE A 120 -8.15 -8.57 19.36
CA ILE A 120 -6.98 -7.76 19.73
C ILE A 120 -5.68 -8.54 19.48
N ALA A 121 -5.74 -9.87 19.43
CA ALA A 121 -4.59 -10.76 19.21
C ALA A 121 -3.89 -10.50 17.87
N ASP A 122 -4.61 -10.01 16.87
CA ASP A 122 -4.06 -9.73 15.54
C ASP A 122 -3.46 -8.32 15.40
N MET A 123 -3.65 -7.47 16.42
CA MET A 123 -2.98 -6.18 16.43
C MET A 123 -1.50 -6.38 16.74
N PRO A 124 -0.62 -5.84 15.92
CA PRO A 124 0.81 -6.01 16.13
C PRO A 124 1.30 -5.17 17.30
N LEU A 125 1.12 -5.67 18.53
CA LEU A 125 1.55 -5.03 19.78
C LEU A 125 3.03 -4.64 19.78
N PHE A 126 3.83 -5.34 18.97
CA PHE A 126 5.24 -4.99 18.80
C PHE A 126 5.45 -3.65 18.08
N LEU A 127 4.41 -3.09 17.43
CA LEU A 127 4.46 -1.76 16.81
C LEU A 127 4.46 -0.62 17.82
N ASP A 128 3.90 -0.80 19.01
CA ASP A 128 3.75 0.27 20.01
C ASP A 128 5.06 1.01 20.32
N ARG A 129 6.20 0.32 20.21
CA ARG A 129 7.52 0.93 20.41
C ARG A 129 8.00 1.82 19.25
N TYR A 130 7.36 1.72 18.08
CA TYR A 130 7.76 2.40 16.84
C TYR A 130 6.76 3.45 16.37
N THR A 131 5.58 3.50 16.97
CA THR A 131 4.49 4.39 16.60
C THR A 131 4.04 5.24 17.78
N LYS A 132 3.39 6.36 17.48
CA LYS A 132 2.73 7.21 18.47
C LYS A 132 1.24 6.93 18.59
N VAL A 133 0.70 6.04 17.76
CA VAL A 133 -0.66 5.53 17.88
C VAL A 133 -0.67 4.38 18.88
N ASN A 134 -1.55 4.44 19.86
CA ASN A 134 -1.75 3.34 20.79
C ASN A 134 -2.69 2.31 20.17
N PHE A 135 -2.14 1.26 19.59
CA PHE A 135 -2.93 0.24 18.88
C PHE A 135 -3.83 -0.58 19.81
N ILE A 136 -3.46 -0.76 21.08
CA ILE A 136 -4.31 -1.47 22.05
C ILE A 136 -5.58 -0.67 22.29
N LYS A 137 -5.44 0.64 22.57
CA LYS A 137 -6.61 1.53 22.75
C LYS A 137 -7.43 1.61 21.47
N LEU A 138 -6.78 1.66 20.29
CA LEU A 138 -7.43 1.72 19.00
C LEU A 138 -8.29 0.47 18.74
N ALA A 139 -7.78 -0.72 19.07
CA ALA A 139 -8.52 -1.97 18.95
C ALA A 139 -9.72 -2.07 19.93
N GLN A 140 -9.63 -1.40 21.06
CA GLN A 140 -10.69 -1.39 22.09
C GLN A 140 -11.69 -0.25 21.91
N ALA A 141 -11.45 0.66 20.96
CA ALA A 141 -12.26 1.84 20.75
C ALA A 141 -13.71 1.46 20.38
N LYS A 142 -14.67 2.02 21.11
CA LYS A 142 -16.12 1.86 20.91
C LYS A 142 -16.82 3.19 20.59
N SER A 143 -16.06 4.27 20.60
CA SER A 143 -16.54 5.62 20.32
C SER A 143 -15.47 6.42 19.56
N TYR A 144 -15.89 7.54 18.97
CA TYR A 144 -14.97 8.46 18.34
C TYR A 144 -13.96 9.06 19.34
N ASP A 145 -14.37 9.30 20.57
CA ASP A 145 -13.50 9.81 21.62
C ASP A 145 -12.42 8.79 22.01
N ASP A 146 -12.73 7.50 22.02
CA ASP A 146 -11.73 6.45 22.24
C ASP A 146 -10.70 6.43 21.11
N LEU A 147 -11.16 6.60 19.85
CA LEU A 147 -10.27 6.74 18.70
C LEU A 147 -9.34 7.94 18.87
N LEU A 148 -9.87 9.12 19.25
CA LEU A 148 -9.06 10.32 19.49
C LEU A 148 -8.03 10.11 20.61
N ASP A 149 -8.40 9.46 21.71
CA ASP A 149 -7.44 9.16 22.79
C ASP A 149 -6.32 8.21 22.33
N ALA A 150 -6.65 7.21 21.51
CA ALA A 150 -5.66 6.28 20.96
C ALA A 150 -4.62 6.96 20.04
N VAL A 151 -5.00 8.01 19.33
CA VAL A 151 -4.14 8.71 18.34
C VAL A 151 -3.57 10.04 18.86
N LYS A 152 -3.82 10.42 20.10
CA LYS A 152 -3.54 11.74 20.68
C LYS A 152 -2.10 12.24 20.49
N LYS A 153 -1.13 11.32 20.42
CA LYS A 153 0.29 11.66 20.23
C LYS A 153 0.76 11.55 18.79
N SER A 154 -0.10 11.10 17.87
CA SER A 154 0.23 10.92 16.47
C SER A 154 0.09 12.23 15.68
N MET A 155 0.69 12.26 14.50
CA MET A 155 0.52 13.37 13.56
C MET A 155 -0.91 13.50 13.02
N PHE A 156 -1.73 12.47 13.16
CA PHE A 156 -3.11 12.40 12.65
C PHE A 156 -4.15 12.97 13.62
N TYR A 157 -3.76 13.25 14.88
CA TYR A 157 -4.71 13.70 15.90
C TYR A 157 -5.53 14.92 15.50
N LYS A 158 -4.87 15.97 15.01
CA LYS A 158 -5.56 17.21 14.61
C LYS A 158 -6.56 16.98 13.48
N ILE A 159 -6.18 16.15 12.49
CA ILE A 159 -7.05 15.81 11.38
C ILE A 159 -8.29 15.08 11.89
N LEU A 160 -8.09 14.06 12.72
CA LEU A 160 -9.21 13.31 13.30
C LEU A 160 -10.11 14.18 14.18
N LEU A 161 -9.55 15.18 14.86
CA LEU A 161 -10.35 16.12 15.64
C LEU A 161 -11.31 16.94 14.75
N ASP A 162 -10.89 17.34 13.55
CA ASP A 162 -11.71 18.08 12.59
C ASP A 162 -12.85 17.22 12.00
N PHE A 163 -12.74 15.89 12.08
CA PHE A 163 -13.75 14.92 11.63
C PHE A 163 -14.58 14.35 12.78
N ARG A 164 -14.52 14.96 13.95
CA ARG A 164 -15.32 14.50 15.09
C ARG A 164 -16.80 14.60 14.77
N VAL A 165 -17.52 13.52 15.03
CA VAL A 165 -18.96 13.41 14.88
C VAL A 165 -19.61 13.15 16.24
N ASP A 166 -20.89 13.48 16.36
CA ASP A 166 -21.67 13.20 17.55
C ASP A 166 -22.01 11.70 17.64
N LYS A 167 -22.40 11.27 18.85
CA LYS A 167 -22.69 9.86 19.13
C LYS A 167 -23.86 9.37 18.23
N GLY A 168 -23.57 8.38 17.41
CA GLY A 168 -24.55 7.77 16.50
C GLY A 168 -24.53 8.33 15.09
N GLU A 169 -23.73 9.34 14.82
CA GLU A 169 -23.49 9.83 13.46
C GLU A 169 -22.45 8.99 12.72
N VAL A 170 -22.57 8.91 11.41
CA VAL A 170 -21.64 8.19 10.54
C VAL A 170 -20.41 9.04 10.26
N ILE A 171 -19.24 8.49 10.56
CA ILE A 171 -17.95 9.14 10.25
C ILE A 171 -17.79 9.14 8.73
N PRO A 172 -17.49 10.29 8.09
CA PRO A 172 -17.35 10.40 6.64
C PRO A 172 -16.03 9.74 6.16
N TYR A 173 -16.04 8.42 6.06
CA TYR A 173 -14.88 7.56 5.82
C TYR A 173 -14.02 8.02 4.64
N THR A 174 -14.61 8.22 3.46
CA THR A 174 -13.86 8.59 2.24
C THR A 174 -13.17 9.95 2.39
N LYS A 175 -13.85 10.94 2.98
CA LYS A 175 -13.26 12.27 3.21
C LYS A 175 -12.11 12.20 4.21
N LEU A 176 -12.28 11.42 5.28
CA LEU A 176 -11.25 11.21 6.29
C LEU A 176 -10.04 10.48 5.69
N GLU A 177 -10.25 9.42 4.91
CA GLU A 177 -9.17 8.71 4.21
C GLU A 177 -8.34 9.66 3.35
N VAL A 178 -8.99 10.49 2.54
CA VAL A 178 -8.32 11.50 1.70
C VAL A 178 -7.51 12.50 2.54
N ALA A 179 -8.07 12.96 3.66
CA ALA A 179 -7.38 13.91 4.55
C ALA A 179 -6.13 13.28 5.19
N LEU A 180 -6.22 12.03 5.67
CA LEU A 180 -5.10 11.30 6.24
C LEU A 180 -4.01 11.04 5.18
N GLN A 181 -4.39 10.63 3.98
CA GLN A 181 -3.45 10.41 2.87
C GLN A 181 -2.77 11.72 2.42
N LYS A 182 -3.49 12.83 2.35
CA LYS A 182 -2.92 14.15 2.06
C LYS A 182 -1.85 14.52 3.08
N ALA A 183 -2.13 14.36 4.37
CA ALA A 183 -1.18 14.64 5.43
C ALA A 183 0.05 13.73 5.37
N TYR A 184 -0.14 12.44 5.10
CA TYR A 184 0.94 11.49 4.92
C TYR A 184 1.87 11.89 3.78
N TYR A 185 1.35 12.12 2.58
CA TYR A 185 2.20 12.49 1.44
C TYR A 185 2.85 13.86 1.60
N HIS A 186 2.17 14.82 2.21
CA HIS A 186 2.79 16.10 2.57
C HIS A 186 4.02 15.86 3.47
N HIS A 187 3.86 15.06 4.52
CA HIS A 187 4.96 14.68 5.41
C HIS A 187 6.08 13.92 4.68
N VAL A 188 5.75 12.99 3.78
CA VAL A 188 6.74 12.29 2.94
C VAL A 188 7.59 13.29 2.18
N PHE A 189 6.95 14.25 1.49
CA PHE A 189 7.68 15.24 0.69
C PHE A 189 8.55 16.17 1.54
N GLU A 190 8.06 16.62 2.68
CA GLU A 190 8.85 17.41 3.63
C GLU A 190 10.10 16.65 4.12
N VAL A 191 9.93 15.39 4.52
CA VAL A 191 11.05 14.56 4.98
C VAL A 191 12.05 14.34 3.87
N VAL A 192 11.60 14.10 2.63
CA VAL A 192 12.48 13.89 1.47
C VAL A 192 13.24 15.18 1.12
N GLU A 193 12.56 16.33 1.08
CA GLU A 193 13.17 17.63 0.81
C GLU A 193 14.24 17.98 1.84
N LYS A 194 13.99 17.71 3.11
CA LYS A 194 14.90 18.00 4.21
C LYS A 194 16.14 17.10 4.24
N ASN A 195 15.99 15.83 3.89
CA ASN A 195 17.04 14.83 4.13
C ASN A 195 17.88 14.48 2.89
N PHE A 196 17.39 14.77 1.68
CA PHE A 196 18.06 14.33 0.44
C PHE A 196 18.27 15.46 -0.56
N LYS A 197 19.26 15.29 -1.46
CA LYS A 197 19.61 16.24 -2.52
C LYS A 197 19.92 15.51 -3.82
N GLY A 198 19.89 16.22 -4.94
CA GLY A 198 20.26 15.75 -6.28
C GLY A 198 19.52 14.48 -6.69
N LYS A 199 20.17 13.60 -7.44
CA LYS A 199 19.57 12.39 -8.04
C LYS A 199 18.86 11.47 -7.04
N THR A 200 19.32 11.39 -5.80
CA THR A 200 18.65 10.57 -4.77
C THR A 200 17.29 11.17 -4.40
N LYS A 201 17.23 12.48 -4.15
CA LYS A 201 15.97 13.19 -3.89
C LYS A 201 15.00 13.04 -5.06
N GLU A 202 15.47 13.36 -6.27
CA GLU A 202 14.68 13.26 -7.50
C GLU A 202 14.10 11.85 -7.70
N GLY A 203 14.92 10.83 -7.49
CA GLY A 203 14.49 9.43 -7.63
C GLY A 203 13.45 9.03 -6.60
N ILE A 204 13.59 9.43 -5.33
CA ILE A 204 12.59 9.16 -4.29
C ILE A 204 11.27 9.87 -4.62
N LEU A 205 11.34 11.16 -4.96
CA LEU A 205 10.16 11.94 -5.36
C LEU A 205 9.49 11.32 -6.60
N HIS A 206 10.26 10.86 -7.57
CA HIS A 206 9.73 10.19 -8.76
C HIS A 206 8.94 8.93 -8.39
N ILE A 207 9.46 8.09 -7.49
CA ILE A 207 8.74 6.89 -7.02
C ILE A 207 7.41 7.30 -6.35
N TYR A 208 7.46 8.14 -5.32
CA TYR A 208 6.25 8.50 -4.56
C TYR A 208 5.22 9.26 -5.41
N LYS A 209 5.66 10.25 -6.19
CA LYS A 209 4.76 11.03 -7.05
C LYS A 209 4.10 10.16 -8.12
N THR A 210 4.83 9.25 -8.74
CA THR A 210 4.28 8.32 -9.74
C THR A 210 3.24 7.38 -9.09
N ASN A 211 3.52 6.87 -7.89
CA ASN A 211 2.54 6.04 -7.18
C ASN A 211 1.24 6.80 -6.89
N VAL A 212 1.33 8.04 -6.42
CA VAL A 212 0.14 8.87 -6.16
C VAL A 212 -0.61 9.19 -7.44
N GLU A 213 0.10 9.60 -8.50
CA GLU A 213 -0.52 9.96 -9.78
C GLU A 213 -1.26 8.78 -10.41
N LEU A 214 -0.68 7.58 -10.41
CA LEU A 214 -1.33 6.37 -10.91
C LEU A 214 -2.54 5.98 -10.04
N SER A 215 -2.45 6.14 -8.73
CA SER A 215 -3.61 5.93 -7.84
C SER A 215 -4.73 6.94 -8.11
N ASN A 216 -4.40 8.20 -8.40
CA ASN A 216 -5.37 9.20 -8.84
C ASN A 216 -6.03 8.80 -10.17
N ILE A 217 -5.25 8.38 -11.16
CA ILE A 217 -5.76 7.91 -12.47
C ILE A 217 -6.76 6.78 -12.27
N THR A 218 -6.41 5.77 -11.47
CA THR A 218 -7.30 4.65 -11.16
C THR A 218 -8.58 5.12 -10.46
N LYS A 219 -8.48 6.06 -9.50
CA LYS A 219 -9.65 6.64 -8.83
C LYS A 219 -10.55 7.38 -9.82
N ILE A 220 -10.01 8.24 -10.70
CA ILE A 220 -10.79 8.97 -11.70
C ILE A 220 -11.56 7.98 -12.58
N TYR A 221 -10.88 6.93 -13.08
CA TYR A 221 -11.52 5.90 -13.90
C TYR A 221 -12.69 5.24 -13.16
N ARG A 222 -12.48 4.80 -11.91
CA ARG A 222 -13.52 4.13 -11.11
C ARG A 222 -14.71 5.03 -10.83
N TYR A 223 -14.47 6.29 -10.50
CA TYR A 223 -15.55 7.26 -10.29
C TYR A 223 -16.41 7.46 -11.54
N LYS A 224 -15.79 7.53 -12.72
CA LYS A 224 -16.51 7.65 -13.99
C LYS A 224 -17.21 6.37 -14.41
N LYS A 225 -16.57 5.22 -14.25
CA LYS A 225 -17.10 3.91 -14.72
C LYS A 225 -18.27 3.43 -13.86
N PHE A 226 -18.16 3.56 -12.53
CA PHE A 226 -19.10 2.91 -11.61
C PHE A 226 -20.03 3.87 -10.87
N PHE A 227 -19.64 5.13 -10.72
CA PHE A 227 -20.40 6.09 -9.90
C PHE A 227 -20.95 7.26 -10.68
N GLN A 228 -20.52 7.45 -11.94
CA GLN A 228 -20.89 8.61 -12.77
C GLN A 228 -20.75 9.95 -12.02
N ALA A 229 -19.69 10.04 -11.21
CA ALA A 229 -19.46 11.15 -10.30
C ALA A 229 -19.10 12.43 -11.07
N GLU A 230 -19.55 13.56 -10.55
CA GLU A 230 -19.25 14.89 -11.10
C GLU A 230 -17.77 15.25 -10.95
N PRO A 231 -17.18 16.02 -11.88
CA PRO A 231 -15.77 16.41 -11.84
C PRO A 231 -15.33 17.04 -10.52
N GLN A 232 -16.20 17.79 -9.85
CA GLN A 232 -15.87 18.40 -8.56
C GLN A 232 -15.71 17.35 -7.46
N GLU A 233 -16.60 16.38 -7.39
CA GLU A 233 -16.55 15.27 -6.43
C GLU A 233 -15.28 14.44 -6.64
N ILE A 234 -14.97 14.12 -7.91
CA ILE A 234 -13.72 13.42 -8.27
C ILE A 234 -12.53 14.21 -7.75
N LYS A 235 -12.44 15.51 -8.07
CA LYS A 235 -11.32 16.37 -7.68
C LYS A 235 -11.11 16.42 -6.16
N GLU A 236 -12.17 16.46 -5.38
CA GLU A 236 -12.10 16.45 -3.91
C GLU A 236 -11.50 15.16 -3.35
N SER A 237 -11.70 14.02 -4.06
CA SER A 237 -11.19 12.71 -3.68
C SER A 237 -9.72 12.48 -4.04
N LEU A 238 -9.11 13.36 -4.84
CA LEU A 238 -7.75 13.18 -5.34
C LEU A 238 -6.70 13.87 -4.48
N LEU A 239 -5.48 13.37 -4.59
CA LEU A 239 -4.28 14.01 -4.06
C LEU A 239 -3.70 14.95 -5.13
N ASP A 240 -3.43 16.21 -4.78
CA ASP A 240 -2.82 17.16 -5.72
C ASP A 240 -1.31 16.90 -5.87
N VAL A 241 -0.99 15.76 -6.46
CA VAL A 241 0.38 15.31 -6.72
C VAL A 241 0.47 14.80 -8.15
N ARG A 242 1.46 15.30 -8.87
CA ARG A 242 1.71 14.95 -10.27
C ARG A 242 3.17 14.51 -10.48
N SER A 243 3.37 13.59 -11.40
CA SER A 243 4.67 13.05 -11.78
C SER A 243 4.94 13.28 -13.26
N ARG A 244 4.19 12.63 -14.13
CA ARG A 244 4.40 12.64 -15.58
C ARG A 244 3.32 13.41 -16.34
N LEU A 245 2.14 13.54 -15.76
CA LEU A 245 1.04 14.28 -16.40
C LEU A 245 1.21 15.79 -16.24
N SER A 246 0.93 16.54 -17.32
CA SER A 246 0.78 17.99 -17.21
C SER A 246 -0.49 18.36 -16.45
N SER A 247 -0.54 19.57 -15.90
CA SER A 247 -1.75 20.08 -15.24
C SER A 247 -2.97 20.09 -16.16
N SER A 248 -2.75 20.42 -17.43
CA SER A 248 -3.81 20.43 -18.46
C SER A 248 -4.35 19.01 -18.69
N MET A 249 -3.47 18.00 -18.88
CA MET A 249 -3.88 16.62 -19.10
C MET A 249 -4.63 16.07 -17.89
N PHE A 250 -4.14 16.32 -16.67
CA PHE A 250 -4.81 15.88 -15.45
C PHE A 250 -6.23 16.47 -15.33
N THR A 251 -6.38 17.78 -15.66
CA THR A 251 -7.69 18.43 -15.66
C THR A 251 -8.61 17.84 -16.74
N GLN A 252 -8.08 17.50 -17.93
CA GLN A 252 -8.87 16.84 -18.98
C GLN A 252 -9.35 15.46 -18.53
N LEU A 253 -8.51 14.66 -17.84
CA LEU A 253 -8.91 13.36 -17.31
C LEU A 253 -10.07 13.49 -16.29
N VAL A 254 -9.98 14.48 -15.38
CA VAL A 254 -11.04 14.74 -14.40
C VAL A 254 -12.34 15.18 -15.07
N ASN A 255 -12.25 16.02 -16.12
CA ASN A 255 -13.42 16.58 -16.80
C ASN A 255 -13.96 15.70 -17.92
N ALA A 256 -13.30 14.59 -18.29
CA ALA A 256 -13.81 13.66 -19.29
C ALA A 256 -15.25 13.23 -18.93
N THR A 257 -16.09 13.09 -19.93
CA THR A 257 -17.54 12.79 -19.74
C THR A 257 -17.80 11.33 -19.40
N SER A 258 -16.85 10.44 -19.76
CA SER A 258 -16.96 9.01 -19.52
C SER A 258 -15.60 8.37 -19.24
N ALA A 259 -15.63 7.11 -18.75
CA ALA A 259 -14.42 6.30 -18.58
C ALA A 259 -13.71 6.04 -19.93
N GLU A 260 -14.48 5.83 -21.01
CA GLU A 260 -13.96 5.58 -22.36
C GLU A 260 -13.22 6.80 -22.91
N GLU A 261 -13.79 8.01 -22.73
CA GLU A 261 -13.09 9.25 -23.09
C GLU A 261 -11.80 9.43 -22.30
N MET A 262 -11.85 9.16 -20.99
CA MET A 262 -10.66 9.22 -20.15
C MET A 262 -9.56 8.26 -20.61
N LEU A 263 -9.89 7.03 -21.00
CA LEU A 263 -8.91 6.07 -21.53
C LEU A 263 -8.26 6.55 -22.82
N LYS A 264 -9.05 7.14 -23.75
CA LYS A 264 -8.50 7.76 -24.98
C LYS A 264 -7.54 8.91 -24.70
N LEU A 265 -7.78 9.68 -23.64
CA LEU A 265 -6.86 10.73 -23.20
C LEU A 265 -5.58 10.14 -22.58
N LEU A 266 -5.70 9.07 -21.82
CA LEU A 266 -4.53 8.37 -21.24
C LEU A 266 -3.64 7.75 -22.31
N GLU A 267 -4.20 7.19 -23.37
CA GLU A 267 -3.44 6.68 -24.51
C GLU A 267 -2.55 7.76 -25.15
N LYS A 268 -3.07 9.00 -25.24
CA LYS A 268 -2.34 10.16 -25.79
C LYS A 268 -1.43 10.83 -24.77
N SER A 269 -1.48 10.42 -23.50
CA SER A 269 -0.69 11.01 -22.43
C SER A 269 0.77 10.53 -22.43
N SER A 270 1.57 11.09 -21.52
CA SER A 270 2.95 10.62 -21.29
C SER A 270 3.05 9.19 -20.75
N TYR A 271 1.94 8.59 -20.32
CA TYR A 271 1.89 7.18 -19.95
C TYR A 271 1.70 6.25 -21.15
N GLN A 272 1.10 6.75 -22.24
CA GLN A 272 0.75 5.93 -23.43
C GLN A 272 0.02 4.64 -23.03
N LEU A 273 -0.91 4.76 -22.09
CA LEU A 273 -1.58 3.66 -21.43
C LEU A 273 -2.77 3.26 -22.29
N TYR A 274 -2.59 2.18 -23.05
CA TYR A 274 -3.66 1.55 -23.82
C TYR A 274 -4.33 0.49 -22.93
N VAL A 275 -5.62 0.65 -22.69
CA VAL A 275 -6.45 -0.32 -21.95
C VAL A 275 -7.50 -0.84 -22.93
N ASP A 276 -7.41 -2.11 -23.32
CA ASP A 276 -8.45 -2.76 -24.08
C ASP A 276 -9.60 -3.16 -23.14
N GLU A 277 -10.76 -2.53 -23.31
CA GLU A 277 -11.94 -2.84 -22.48
C GLU A 277 -12.52 -4.24 -22.73
N GLN A 278 -12.12 -4.90 -23.81
CA GLN A 278 -12.52 -6.27 -24.12
C GLN A 278 -11.63 -7.30 -23.40
N ASP A 279 -10.42 -6.92 -23.02
CA ASP A 279 -9.61 -7.70 -22.10
C ASP A 279 -10.07 -7.45 -20.66
N PHE A 280 -10.28 -8.50 -19.89
CA PHE A 280 -10.61 -8.45 -18.46
C PHE A 280 -9.50 -7.82 -17.59
N VAL A 281 -8.62 -7.05 -18.18
CA VAL A 281 -7.48 -6.41 -17.52
C VAL A 281 -7.87 -4.98 -17.15
N PHE A 282 -8.08 -4.78 -15.85
CA PHE A 282 -8.47 -3.51 -15.29
C PHE A 282 -7.33 -2.48 -15.34
N ILE A 283 -7.67 -1.19 -15.32
CA ILE A 283 -6.72 -0.08 -15.27
C ILE A 283 -5.73 -0.21 -14.09
N GLU A 284 -6.15 -0.83 -13.00
CA GLU A 284 -5.33 -1.14 -11.83
C GLU A 284 -4.11 -1.97 -12.21
N TYR A 285 -4.27 -3.00 -13.04
CA TYR A 285 -3.17 -3.84 -13.50
C TYR A 285 -2.09 -3.03 -14.22
N TYR A 286 -2.49 -2.18 -15.15
CA TYR A 286 -1.53 -1.33 -15.86
C TYR A 286 -0.83 -0.34 -14.95
N SER A 287 -1.56 0.24 -14.00
CA SER A 287 -1.01 1.13 -12.99
C SER A 287 0.04 0.42 -12.14
N GLU A 288 -0.26 -0.80 -11.67
CA GLU A 288 0.67 -1.59 -10.87
C GLU A 288 1.87 -2.09 -11.70
N GLN A 289 1.70 -2.42 -12.97
CA GLN A 289 2.83 -2.73 -13.86
C GLN A 289 3.80 -1.55 -13.98
N ILE A 290 3.31 -0.33 -14.16
CA ILE A 290 4.17 0.87 -14.24
C ILE A 290 4.93 1.07 -12.93
N LYS A 291 4.26 0.94 -11.78
CA LYS A 291 4.89 1.03 -10.46
C LYS A 291 5.95 -0.05 -10.27
N TYR A 292 5.65 -1.30 -10.66
CA TYR A 292 6.58 -2.42 -10.62
C TYR A 292 7.84 -2.15 -11.42
N HIS A 293 7.71 -1.77 -12.70
CA HIS A 293 8.85 -1.51 -13.56
C HIS A 293 9.71 -0.36 -13.04
N LEU A 294 9.08 0.70 -12.51
CA LEU A 294 9.77 1.82 -11.90
C LEU A 294 10.58 1.37 -10.67
N ALA A 295 9.96 0.64 -9.75
CA ALA A 295 10.61 0.15 -8.55
C ALA A 295 11.72 -0.87 -8.89
N ARG A 296 11.48 -1.80 -9.82
CA ARG A 296 12.46 -2.79 -10.29
C ARG A 296 13.69 -2.12 -10.91
N ARG A 297 13.50 -1.05 -11.67
CA ARG A 297 14.62 -0.26 -12.22
C ARG A 297 15.51 0.29 -11.12
N TYR A 298 14.95 0.91 -10.08
CA TYR A 298 15.74 1.42 -8.96
C TYR A 298 16.36 0.30 -8.13
N MET A 299 15.67 -0.81 -7.92
CA MET A 299 16.21 -1.98 -7.23
C MET A 299 17.45 -2.55 -7.94
N SER A 300 17.41 -2.62 -9.27
CA SER A 300 18.50 -3.20 -10.07
C SER A 300 19.69 -2.24 -10.22
N PHE A 301 19.44 -0.97 -10.53
CA PHE A 301 20.48 -0.05 -10.99
C PHE A 301 20.90 0.99 -9.96
N SER A 302 20.18 1.18 -8.86
CA SER A 302 20.58 2.15 -7.84
C SER A 302 21.59 1.55 -6.85
N SER A 303 22.56 2.37 -6.45
CA SER A 303 23.42 2.13 -5.30
C SER A 303 23.01 2.96 -4.06
N ALA A 304 22.12 3.95 -4.24
CA ALA A 304 21.67 4.80 -3.16
C ALA A 304 20.70 4.05 -2.24
N ALA A 305 21.08 3.81 -1.00
CA ALA A 305 20.30 3.02 -0.04
C ALA A 305 18.86 3.50 0.14
N PRO A 306 18.53 4.81 0.19
CA PRO A 306 17.15 5.26 0.28
C PRO A 306 16.29 4.86 -0.93
N LEU A 307 16.85 4.92 -2.13
CA LEU A 307 16.15 4.48 -3.35
C LEU A 307 15.94 2.97 -3.38
N VAL A 308 16.96 2.20 -3.00
CA VAL A 308 16.85 0.74 -2.91
C VAL A 308 15.83 0.33 -1.84
N PHE A 309 15.78 1.04 -0.72
CA PHE A 309 14.79 0.81 0.33
C PHE A 309 13.37 1.07 -0.16
N CYS A 310 13.11 2.22 -0.80
CA CYS A 310 11.80 2.52 -1.37
C CYS A 310 11.39 1.49 -2.42
N ALA A 311 12.31 1.16 -3.33
CA ALA A 311 12.06 0.16 -4.36
C ALA A 311 11.72 -1.21 -3.74
N TYR A 312 12.47 -1.64 -2.73
CA TYR A 312 12.20 -2.88 -2.01
C TYR A 312 10.83 -2.87 -1.32
N TYR A 313 10.47 -1.77 -0.67
CA TYR A 313 9.17 -1.62 -0.02
C TYR A 313 8.02 -1.78 -1.03
N PHE A 314 8.02 -1.03 -2.12
CA PHE A 314 6.97 -1.11 -3.12
C PHE A 314 6.91 -2.46 -3.83
N LEU A 315 8.05 -3.07 -4.18
CA LEU A 315 8.08 -4.41 -4.77
C LEU A 315 7.56 -5.48 -3.80
N SER A 316 7.85 -5.34 -2.52
CA SER A 316 7.34 -6.28 -1.51
C SER A 316 5.84 -6.09 -1.24
N GLN A 317 5.31 -4.87 -1.34
CA GLN A 317 3.86 -4.64 -1.29
C GLN A 317 3.16 -5.32 -2.47
N LEU A 318 3.67 -5.17 -3.70
CA LEU A 318 3.11 -5.83 -4.88
C LEU A 318 3.14 -7.37 -4.76
N GLU A 319 4.20 -7.94 -4.17
CA GLU A 319 4.25 -9.39 -3.88
C GLU A 319 3.11 -9.80 -2.93
N ILE A 320 2.84 -9.01 -1.90
CA ILE A 320 1.73 -9.27 -0.96
C ILE A 320 0.37 -9.10 -1.65
N GLU A 321 0.20 -8.09 -2.51
CA GLU A 321 -1.02 -7.88 -3.29
C GLU A 321 -1.28 -9.04 -4.25
N ASN A 322 -0.25 -9.56 -4.93
CA ASN A 322 -0.36 -10.78 -5.72
C ASN A 322 -0.86 -11.96 -4.90
N LEU A 323 -0.32 -12.15 -3.69
CA LEU A 323 -0.77 -13.21 -2.80
C LEU A 323 -2.23 -13.01 -2.39
N PHE A 324 -2.68 -11.79 -2.14
CA PHE A 324 -4.08 -11.50 -1.84
C PHE A 324 -5.00 -11.81 -3.03
N ASN A 325 -4.58 -11.43 -4.24
CA ASN A 325 -5.32 -11.77 -5.47
C ASN A 325 -5.46 -13.29 -5.64
N ILE A 326 -4.40 -14.05 -5.37
CA ILE A 326 -4.43 -15.52 -5.42
C ILE A 326 -5.36 -16.08 -4.34
N ILE A 327 -5.24 -15.61 -3.10
CA ILE A 327 -6.08 -16.08 -1.97
C ILE A 327 -7.56 -15.83 -2.27
N GLU A 328 -7.90 -14.65 -2.79
CA GLU A 328 -9.27 -14.31 -3.17
C GLU A 328 -9.75 -15.14 -4.37
N GLY A 329 -8.94 -15.21 -5.42
CA GLY A 329 -9.29 -15.98 -6.61
C GLY A 329 -9.57 -17.44 -6.28
N VAL A 330 -8.70 -18.07 -5.50
CA VAL A 330 -8.89 -19.47 -5.05
C VAL A 330 -10.14 -19.61 -4.17
N ARG A 331 -10.39 -18.66 -3.27
CA ARG A 331 -11.59 -18.65 -2.42
C ARG A 331 -12.89 -18.59 -3.22
N TYR A 332 -12.90 -17.81 -4.29
CA TYR A 332 -14.08 -17.65 -5.16
C TYR A 332 -14.09 -18.63 -6.34
N HIS A 333 -13.16 -19.61 -6.37
CA HIS A 333 -13.05 -20.59 -7.44
C HIS A 333 -12.88 -19.99 -8.84
N VAL A 334 -12.15 -18.86 -8.91
CA VAL A 334 -11.78 -18.23 -10.17
C VAL A 334 -10.78 -19.14 -10.91
N ALA A 335 -10.89 -19.23 -12.24
CA ALA A 335 -9.98 -20.04 -13.05
C ALA A 335 -8.52 -19.58 -12.88
N SER A 336 -7.58 -20.54 -12.83
CA SER A 336 -6.15 -20.23 -12.59
C SER A 336 -5.58 -19.25 -13.60
N GLU A 337 -6.01 -19.35 -14.88
CA GLU A 337 -5.61 -18.47 -15.97
C GLU A 337 -6.09 -17.02 -15.77
N GLU A 338 -7.26 -16.85 -15.17
CA GLU A 338 -7.79 -15.51 -14.86
C GLU A 338 -7.05 -14.89 -13.66
N ILE A 339 -6.73 -15.72 -12.64
CA ILE A 339 -5.91 -15.25 -11.51
C ILE A 339 -4.53 -14.85 -12.01
N GLU A 340 -3.88 -15.68 -12.85
CA GLU A 340 -2.54 -15.40 -13.38
C GLU A 340 -2.48 -14.06 -14.14
N ARG A 341 -3.51 -13.72 -14.91
CA ARG A 341 -3.60 -12.44 -15.64
C ARG A 341 -3.59 -11.20 -14.75
N MET A 342 -3.96 -11.33 -13.46
CA MET A 342 -3.96 -10.24 -12.50
C MET A 342 -2.61 -10.07 -11.78
N LEU A 343 -1.67 -11.01 -11.93
CA LEU A 343 -0.42 -11.01 -11.19
C LEU A 343 0.67 -10.19 -11.90
N ILE A 344 1.51 -9.54 -11.10
CA ILE A 344 2.62 -8.69 -11.55
C ILE A 344 3.91 -9.15 -10.88
N TYR A 345 4.87 -9.69 -11.67
CA TYR A 345 6.14 -10.23 -11.18
C TYR A 345 7.28 -10.20 -12.19
#